data_e6e3cdafbf5a2391db682a2f3cc2a3bc
#
_entry.id   e6e3cdafbf5a2391db682a2f3cc2a3bc
#
_cell.length_a   1.000
_cell.length_b   1.000
_cell.length_c   1.000
_cell.angle_alpha   90.00
_cell.angle_beta   90.00
_cell.angle_gamma   90.00
#
_symmetry.space_group_name_H-M   'P 1'
#
loop_
_entity.id
_entity.type
_entity.pdbx_description
1 polymer ?
#
loop_
_entity_poly.entity_id
_entity_poly.type
_entity_poly.pdbx_seq_one_letter_code
_entity_poly.pdbx_strand_id
1 'polypeptide(L)'
;DTMKIRKAETKDLSRIAEIYVFNNRINYFPIFKDAGFSFGEMQVVSVIDNYFKKEEVLKNIFVFDDGVIKGFVQIDGTEIRKLYVDTCFQSEGIGCELIEFAIREFCVDHLWALEKNTRAISFYNRHGFRLTGQKQFEEGTTEYIVELKR
;
A
#
# COMPACT_ATOMS: atom_id res chain seq x y z
N ASP A 1 -12.31 -0.46 23.88
CA ASP A 1 -11.70 -0.96 22.67
C ASP A 1 -10.66 0.00 22.15
N THR A 2 -9.43 -0.46 22.04
CA THR A 2 -8.31 0.41 21.70
C THR A 2 -8.19 0.52 20.18
N MET A 3 -8.23 1.73 19.65
CA MET A 3 -7.96 1.94 18.23
C MET A 3 -6.50 1.64 17.95
N LYS A 4 -6.27 0.72 17.03
CA LYS A 4 -4.92 0.31 16.63
C LYS A 4 -4.41 1.08 15.42
N ILE A 5 -5.28 1.85 14.76
CA ILE A 5 -4.90 2.63 13.59
C ILE A 5 -4.76 4.09 14.01
N ARG A 6 -3.61 4.68 13.71
CA ARG A 6 -3.30 6.07 14.06
C ARG A 6 -2.52 6.76 12.94
N LYS A 7 -2.45 8.08 12.98
CA LYS A 7 -1.63 8.83 12.03
C LYS A 7 -0.16 8.44 12.17
N ALA A 8 0.51 8.33 11.03
CA ALA A 8 1.94 8.08 11.00
C ALA A 8 2.71 9.30 11.50
N GLU A 9 3.84 9.05 12.13
CA GLU A 9 4.76 10.06 12.64
C GLU A 9 6.15 9.83 12.07
N THR A 10 7.02 10.80 12.18
CA THR A 10 8.40 10.70 11.69
C THR A 10 9.12 9.47 12.24
N LYS A 11 8.86 9.11 13.50
CA LYS A 11 9.47 7.94 14.13
C LYS A 11 9.07 6.61 13.45
N ASP A 12 7.99 6.62 12.66
CA ASP A 12 7.45 5.42 12.01
C ASP A 12 8.05 5.19 10.61
N LEU A 13 8.82 6.15 10.09
CA LEU A 13 9.32 6.10 8.71
C LEU A 13 10.07 4.83 8.39
N SER A 14 10.92 4.37 9.30
CA SER A 14 11.72 3.16 9.08
C SER A 14 10.84 1.94 8.89
N ARG A 15 9.81 1.77 9.74
CA ARG A 15 8.89 0.62 9.63
C ARG A 15 8.01 0.71 8.38
N ILE A 16 7.50 1.90 8.07
CA ILE A 16 6.70 2.11 6.87
C ILE A 16 7.51 1.73 5.63
N ALA A 17 8.73 2.23 5.53
CA ALA A 17 9.59 1.95 4.40
C ALA A 17 9.96 0.48 4.31
N GLU A 18 10.21 -0.17 5.44
CA GLU A 18 10.54 -1.58 5.50
C GLU A 18 9.38 -2.44 4.98
N ILE A 19 8.18 -2.16 5.47
CA ILE A 19 6.97 -2.86 5.02
C ILE A 19 6.76 -2.68 3.51
N TYR A 20 6.93 -1.46 3.03
CA TYR A 20 6.78 -1.14 1.62
C TYR A 20 7.81 -1.87 0.75
N VAL A 21 9.10 -1.78 1.11
CA VAL A 21 10.18 -2.37 0.32
C VAL A 21 10.06 -3.88 0.25
N PHE A 22 9.83 -4.54 1.39
CA PHE A 22 9.73 -6.00 1.41
C PHE A 22 8.50 -6.51 0.64
N ASN A 23 7.36 -5.83 0.76
CA ASN A 23 6.18 -6.19 -0.02
C ASN A 23 6.43 -6.04 -1.52
N ASN A 24 7.11 -4.97 -1.92
CA ASN A 24 7.44 -4.76 -3.32
C ASN A 24 8.33 -5.87 -3.87
N ARG A 25 9.35 -6.25 -3.12
CA ARG A 25 10.26 -7.32 -3.56
C ARG A 25 9.55 -8.64 -3.71
N ILE A 26 8.65 -8.97 -2.79
CA ILE A 26 7.94 -10.25 -2.82
C ILE A 26 6.86 -10.27 -3.90
N ASN A 27 6.09 -9.19 -4.03
CA ASN A 27 4.93 -9.18 -4.90
C ASN A 27 5.23 -8.68 -6.32
N TYR A 28 6.18 -7.77 -6.49
CA TYR A 28 6.41 -7.10 -7.77
C TYR A 28 7.67 -7.56 -8.49
N PHE A 29 8.73 -7.94 -7.76
CA PHE A 29 9.90 -8.48 -8.43
C PHE A 29 9.58 -9.67 -9.34
N PRO A 30 8.72 -10.63 -8.94
CA PRO A 30 8.34 -11.73 -9.84
C PRO A 30 7.63 -11.26 -11.10
N ILE A 31 6.97 -10.11 -11.08
CA ILE A 31 6.26 -9.53 -12.22
C ILE A 31 7.22 -8.78 -13.15
N PHE A 32 7.97 -7.83 -12.59
CA PHE A 32 8.83 -6.95 -13.37
C PHE A 32 10.20 -7.55 -13.68
N LYS A 33 10.70 -8.43 -12.82
CA LYS A 33 12.00 -9.13 -12.97
C LYS A 33 13.18 -8.19 -13.17
N ASP A 34 13.11 -7.01 -12.57
CA ASP A 34 14.16 -6.00 -12.63
C ASP A 34 14.88 -5.95 -11.28
N ALA A 35 15.98 -6.71 -11.18
CA ALA A 35 16.77 -6.80 -9.96
C ALA A 35 17.43 -5.47 -9.60
N GLY A 36 17.87 -4.71 -10.60
CA GLY A 36 18.47 -3.40 -10.38
C GLY A 36 17.51 -2.44 -9.70
N PHE A 37 16.26 -2.44 -10.14
CA PHE A 37 15.22 -1.62 -9.53
C PHE A 37 14.86 -2.15 -8.14
N SER A 38 14.48 -3.42 -8.04
CA SER A 38 13.94 -3.99 -6.80
C SER A 38 14.96 -4.07 -5.65
N PHE A 39 16.23 -4.28 -5.96
CA PHE A 39 17.26 -4.46 -4.95
C PHE A 39 18.34 -3.39 -4.99
N GLY A 40 18.41 -2.56 -6.02
CA GLY A 40 19.36 -1.48 -6.15
C GLY A 40 18.74 -0.13 -5.83
N GLU A 41 17.68 0.25 -6.54
CA GLU A 41 17.03 1.55 -6.37
C GLU A 41 16.04 1.55 -5.22
N MET A 42 15.26 0.48 -5.05
CA MET A 42 14.25 0.39 -4.00
C MET A 42 14.86 -0.14 -2.72
N GLN A 43 15.38 0.77 -1.91
CA GLN A 43 15.96 0.48 -0.59
C GLN A 43 15.27 1.32 0.47
N VAL A 44 15.31 0.86 1.71
CA VAL A 44 14.64 1.53 2.84
C VAL A 44 15.04 3.00 2.93
N VAL A 45 16.35 3.29 2.92
CA VAL A 45 16.84 4.67 3.02
C VAL A 45 16.36 5.50 1.83
N SER A 46 16.44 4.93 0.63
CA SER A 46 16.06 5.64 -0.60
C SER A 46 14.59 6.01 -0.63
N VAL A 47 13.70 5.08 -0.26
CA VAL A 47 12.26 5.37 -0.30
C VAL A 47 11.85 6.35 0.79
N ILE A 48 12.56 6.37 1.93
CA ILE A 48 12.35 7.39 2.95
C ILE A 48 12.74 8.76 2.40
N ASP A 49 13.97 8.89 1.89
CA ASP A 49 14.52 10.16 1.43
C ASP A 49 13.76 10.73 0.24
N ASN A 50 13.35 9.87 -0.69
CA ASN A 50 12.74 10.31 -1.95
C ASN A 50 11.22 10.39 -1.89
N TYR A 51 10.58 9.80 -0.89
CA TYR A 51 9.12 9.73 -0.87
C TYR A 51 8.52 9.90 0.53
N PHE A 52 8.72 8.93 1.42
CA PHE A 52 7.92 8.85 2.66
C PHE A 52 8.13 10.01 3.63
N LYS A 53 9.30 10.63 3.66
CA LYS A 53 9.55 11.73 4.59
C LYS A 53 8.92 13.06 4.12
N LYS A 54 8.45 13.14 2.87
CA LYS A 54 7.80 14.35 2.37
C LYS A 54 6.53 14.60 3.18
N GLU A 55 6.35 15.86 3.59
CA GLU A 55 5.22 16.23 4.44
C GLU A 55 3.88 15.86 3.81
N GLU A 56 3.72 16.12 2.51
CA GLU A 56 2.48 15.83 1.79
C GLU A 56 2.21 14.33 1.64
N VAL A 57 3.20 13.48 1.86
CA VAL A 57 3.05 12.03 1.86
C VAL A 57 2.76 11.53 3.28
N LEU A 58 3.64 11.85 4.22
CA LEU A 58 3.57 11.32 5.59
C LEU A 58 2.25 11.69 6.29
N LYS A 59 1.76 12.91 6.06
CA LYS A 59 0.51 13.37 6.69
C LYS A 59 -0.72 12.57 6.26
N ASN A 60 -0.62 11.83 5.16
CA ASN A 60 -1.72 11.05 4.59
C ASN A 60 -1.57 9.54 4.85
N ILE A 61 -0.64 9.16 5.71
CA ILE A 61 -0.41 7.76 6.08
C ILE A 61 -0.94 7.47 7.46
N PHE A 62 -1.62 6.32 7.59
CA PHE A 62 -2.11 5.79 8.86
C PHE A 62 -1.49 4.40 9.05
N VAL A 63 -1.02 4.14 10.25
CA VAL A 63 -0.35 2.87 10.57
C VAL A 63 -1.22 2.03 11.50
N PHE A 64 -1.14 0.71 11.33
CA PHE A 64 -1.72 -0.23 12.26
C PHE A 64 -0.65 -0.55 13.30
N ASP A 65 -0.90 -0.16 14.53
CA ASP A 65 0.07 -0.25 15.64
C ASP A 65 -0.61 -0.89 16.86
N ASP A 66 -0.24 -2.12 17.17
CA ASP A 66 -0.73 -2.82 18.35
C ASP A 66 0.42 -3.09 19.34
N GLY A 67 1.42 -2.22 19.31
CA GLY A 67 2.68 -2.37 20.04
C GLY A 67 3.85 -2.45 19.09
N VAL A 68 3.62 -3.01 17.91
CA VAL A 68 4.53 -2.93 16.74
C VAL A 68 3.69 -2.56 15.52
N ILE A 69 4.30 -1.84 14.60
CA ILE A 69 3.63 -1.46 13.36
C ILE A 69 3.62 -2.65 12.42
N LYS A 70 2.43 -3.07 11.99
CA LYS A 70 2.23 -4.26 11.16
C LYS A 70 1.70 -3.97 9.77
N GLY A 71 1.28 -2.75 9.51
CA GLY A 71 0.76 -2.35 8.21
C GLY A 71 0.50 -0.86 8.15
N PHE A 72 0.19 -0.37 6.95
CA PHE A 72 -0.16 1.04 6.78
C PHE A 72 -1.04 1.24 5.55
N VAL A 73 -1.75 2.36 5.52
CA VAL A 73 -2.53 2.81 4.38
C VAL A 73 -2.21 4.27 4.10
N GLN A 74 -2.00 4.59 2.82
CA GLN A 74 -1.84 5.97 2.36
C GLN A 74 -3.07 6.36 1.56
N ILE A 75 -3.69 7.46 1.95
CA ILE A 75 -4.95 7.93 1.37
C ILE A 75 -4.73 9.32 0.78
N ASP A 76 -5.18 9.52 -0.46
CA ASP A 76 -5.11 10.81 -1.13
C ASP A 76 -6.53 11.15 -1.59
N GLY A 77 -7.20 12.05 -0.85
CA GLY A 77 -8.60 12.35 -1.09
C GLY A 77 -9.47 11.12 -0.89
N THR A 78 -10.08 10.60 -1.97
CA THR A 78 -10.88 9.39 -1.94
C THR A 78 -10.16 8.20 -2.59
N GLU A 79 -8.88 8.34 -2.87
CA GLU A 79 -8.08 7.28 -3.46
C GLU A 79 -7.21 6.59 -2.41
N ILE A 80 -7.17 5.26 -2.44
CA ILE A 80 -6.14 4.52 -1.71
C ILE A 80 -4.90 4.47 -2.60
N ARG A 81 -3.83 5.13 -2.16
CA ARG A 81 -2.56 5.15 -2.88
C ARG A 81 -1.72 3.91 -2.59
N LYS A 82 -1.67 3.49 -1.32
CA LYS A 82 -0.89 2.35 -0.86
C LYS A 82 -1.61 1.70 0.29
N LEU A 83 -1.63 0.37 0.31
CA LEU A 83 -2.10 -0.40 1.46
C LEU A 83 -1.23 -1.65 1.53
N TYR A 84 -0.45 -1.76 2.60
CA TYR A 84 0.49 -2.86 2.77
C TYR A 84 0.43 -3.41 4.19
N VAL A 85 0.53 -4.72 4.30
CA VAL A 85 0.68 -5.44 5.58
C VAL A 85 2.02 -6.14 5.55
N ASP A 86 2.77 -6.04 6.65
CA ASP A 86 4.04 -6.74 6.80
C ASP A 86 3.85 -8.22 6.50
N THR A 87 4.73 -8.81 5.72
CA THR A 87 4.59 -10.19 5.24
C THR A 87 4.53 -11.21 6.38
N CYS A 88 5.12 -10.89 7.53
CA CYS A 88 5.07 -11.75 8.70
C CYS A 88 3.71 -11.75 9.41
N PHE A 89 2.86 -10.79 9.12
CA PHE A 89 1.58 -10.59 9.81
C PHE A 89 0.37 -10.66 8.87
N GLN A 90 0.54 -11.15 7.67
CA GLN A 90 -0.56 -11.29 6.72
C GLN A 90 -1.53 -12.40 7.17
N SER A 91 -2.77 -12.32 6.71
CA SER A 91 -3.85 -13.27 7.04
C SER A 91 -4.32 -13.19 8.50
N GLU A 92 -4.09 -12.06 9.16
CA GLU A 92 -4.56 -11.79 10.53
C GLU A 92 -5.65 -10.71 10.58
N GLY A 93 -6.18 -10.32 9.43
CA GLY A 93 -7.24 -9.31 9.37
C GLY A 93 -6.78 -7.87 9.37
N ILE A 94 -5.48 -7.61 9.38
CA ILE A 94 -4.95 -6.24 9.43
C ILE A 94 -5.31 -5.45 8.18
N GLY A 95 -5.19 -6.07 7.01
CA GLY A 95 -5.58 -5.42 5.75
C GLY A 95 -7.06 -5.05 5.75
N CYS A 96 -7.92 -5.93 6.27
CA CYS A 96 -9.35 -5.65 6.40
C CYS A 96 -9.60 -4.45 7.31
N GLU A 97 -8.92 -4.37 8.45
CA GLU A 97 -9.08 -3.24 9.37
C GLU A 97 -8.62 -1.93 8.73
N LEU A 98 -7.52 -1.96 7.98
CA LEU A 98 -7.00 -0.76 7.31
C LEU A 98 -7.96 -0.27 6.21
N ILE A 99 -8.47 -1.16 5.37
CA ILE A 99 -9.36 -0.74 4.28
C ILE A 99 -10.71 -0.29 4.82
N GLU A 100 -11.24 -0.95 5.85
CA GLU A 100 -12.49 -0.54 6.49
C GLU A 100 -12.34 0.81 7.17
N PHE A 101 -11.20 1.08 7.80
CA PHE A 101 -10.88 2.40 8.35
C PHE A 101 -10.90 3.46 7.24
N ALA A 102 -10.24 3.20 6.12
CA ALA A 102 -10.17 4.14 5.01
C ALA A 102 -11.56 4.45 4.44
N ILE A 103 -12.40 3.43 4.30
CA ILE A 103 -13.76 3.59 3.81
C ILE A 103 -14.59 4.40 4.80
N ARG A 104 -14.52 4.06 6.08
CA ARG A 104 -15.34 4.71 7.12
C ARG A 104 -14.93 6.16 7.37
N GLU A 105 -13.63 6.42 7.45
CA GLU A 105 -13.14 7.74 7.85
C GLU A 105 -12.93 8.70 6.68
N PHE A 106 -12.66 8.20 5.49
CA PHE A 106 -12.29 9.02 4.34
C PHE A 106 -13.16 8.80 3.11
N CYS A 107 -14.13 7.88 3.17
CA CYS A 107 -15.03 7.59 2.06
C CYS A 107 -14.25 7.23 0.79
N VAL A 108 -13.15 6.50 0.93
CA VAL A 108 -12.36 6.09 -0.24
C VAL A 108 -13.22 5.25 -1.17
N ASP A 109 -13.07 5.48 -2.47
CA ASP A 109 -13.93 4.84 -3.47
C ASP A 109 -13.16 4.29 -4.68
N HIS A 110 -11.85 4.48 -4.78
CA HIS A 110 -11.10 3.96 -5.91
C HIS A 110 -9.63 3.74 -5.58
N LEU A 111 -9.03 2.90 -6.40
CA LEU A 111 -7.60 2.62 -6.34
C LEU A 111 -7.13 2.02 -7.66
N TRP A 112 -5.81 1.97 -7.83
CA TRP A 112 -5.16 1.31 -8.95
C TRP A 112 -4.29 0.17 -8.43
N ALA A 113 -4.31 -0.97 -9.09
CA ALA A 113 -3.51 -2.14 -8.72
C ALA A 113 -2.90 -2.77 -9.96
N LEU A 114 -1.74 -3.43 -9.82
CA LEU A 114 -1.15 -4.18 -10.92
C LEU A 114 -2.11 -5.28 -11.35
N GLU A 115 -2.36 -5.38 -12.66
CA GLU A 115 -3.28 -6.38 -13.21
C GLU A 115 -2.87 -7.81 -12.84
N LYS A 116 -1.58 -8.07 -12.78
CA LYS A 116 -1.04 -9.38 -12.43
C LYS A 116 -1.05 -9.68 -10.94
N ASN A 117 -1.33 -8.70 -10.11
CA ASN A 117 -1.44 -8.91 -8.66
C ASN A 117 -2.85 -9.37 -8.32
N THR A 118 -3.16 -10.60 -8.70
CA THR A 118 -4.51 -11.16 -8.56
C THR A 118 -4.93 -11.31 -7.09
N ARG A 119 -3.98 -11.51 -6.18
CA ARG A 119 -4.26 -11.59 -4.76
C ARG A 119 -4.79 -10.27 -4.23
N ALA A 120 -4.17 -9.16 -4.61
CA ALA A 120 -4.62 -7.83 -4.21
C ALA A 120 -6.00 -7.53 -4.78
N ILE A 121 -6.21 -7.83 -6.07
CA ILE A 121 -7.51 -7.59 -6.72
C ILE A 121 -8.60 -8.38 -6.02
N SER A 122 -8.35 -9.65 -5.68
CA SER A 122 -9.33 -10.46 -4.92
C SER A 122 -9.64 -9.85 -3.56
N PHE A 123 -8.62 -9.35 -2.87
CA PHE A 123 -8.79 -8.67 -1.58
C PHE A 123 -9.70 -7.46 -1.74
N TYR A 124 -9.45 -6.60 -2.72
CA TYR A 124 -10.26 -5.41 -2.94
C TYR A 124 -11.68 -5.76 -3.38
N ASN A 125 -11.84 -6.83 -4.17
CA ASN A 125 -13.17 -7.30 -4.55
C ASN A 125 -14.01 -7.70 -3.31
N ARG A 126 -13.39 -8.31 -2.33
CA ARG A 126 -14.08 -8.68 -1.08
C ARG A 126 -14.58 -7.48 -0.30
N HIS A 127 -14.00 -6.31 -0.54
CA HIS A 127 -14.38 -5.07 0.14
C HIS A 127 -15.19 -4.12 -0.74
N GLY A 128 -15.76 -4.64 -1.82
CA GLY A 128 -16.70 -3.89 -2.64
C GLY A 128 -16.11 -3.13 -3.81
N PHE A 129 -14.80 -3.19 -4.00
CA PHE A 129 -14.15 -2.56 -5.14
C PHE A 129 -14.25 -3.48 -6.36
N ARG A 130 -14.63 -2.92 -7.50
CA ARG A 130 -14.83 -3.67 -8.74
C ARG A 130 -14.02 -3.06 -9.88
N LEU A 131 -13.51 -3.90 -10.76
CA LEU A 131 -12.81 -3.46 -11.96
C LEU A 131 -13.73 -2.57 -12.80
N THR A 132 -13.22 -1.41 -13.21
CA THR A 132 -13.98 -0.44 -14.03
C THR A 132 -13.79 -0.66 -15.52
N GLY A 133 -12.79 -1.44 -15.90
CA GLY A 133 -12.36 -1.57 -17.30
C GLY A 133 -11.29 -0.57 -17.69
N GLN A 134 -11.00 0.41 -16.85
CA GLN A 134 -9.91 1.35 -17.11
C GLN A 134 -8.58 0.71 -16.77
N LYS A 135 -7.62 0.85 -17.68
CA LYS A 135 -6.26 0.38 -17.41
C LYS A 135 -5.25 1.25 -18.16
N GLN A 136 -4.04 1.26 -17.65
CA GLN A 136 -2.93 2.00 -18.22
C GLN A 136 -1.64 1.30 -17.83
N PHE A 137 -0.55 1.62 -18.51
CA PHE A 137 0.74 1.07 -18.11
C PHE A 137 1.20 1.70 -16.81
N GLU A 138 1.80 0.90 -15.94
CA GLU A 138 2.57 1.43 -14.81
C GLU A 138 3.72 2.26 -15.39
N GLU A 139 3.94 3.45 -14.85
CA GLU A 139 4.93 4.38 -15.37
C GLU A 139 6.30 3.72 -15.56
N GLY A 140 6.86 3.87 -16.76
CA GLY A 140 8.16 3.33 -17.08
C GLY A 140 8.20 1.83 -17.34
N THR A 141 7.05 1.16 -17.46
CA THR A 141 6.98 -0.29 -17.66
C THR A 141 6.01 -0.67 -18.76
N THR A 142 5.97 -1.97 -19.07
CA THR A 142 4.98 -2.57 -19.98
C THR A 142 3.93 -3.37 -19.23
N GLU A 143 3.87 -3.23 -17.91
CA GLU A 143 2.87 -3.90 -17.07
C GLU A 143 1.67 -2.97 -16.84
N TYR A 144 0.47 -3.52 -16.90
CA TYR A 144 -0.75 -2.74 -16.71
C TYR A 144 -1.10 -2.58 -15.25
N ILE A 145 -1.60 -1.39 -14.90
CA ILE A 145 -2.38 -1.20 -13.68
C ILE A 145 -3.85 -1.05 -14.09
N VAL A 146 -4.74 -1.51 -13.22
CA VAL A 146 -6.18 -1.50 -13.44
C VAL A 146 -6.87 -0.71 -12.33
N GLU A 147 -7.94 0.00 -12.70
CA GLU A 147 -8.71 0.77 -11.74
C GLU A 147 -9.81 -0.09 -11.13
N LEU A 148 -9.98 0.04 -9.81
CA LEU A 148 -11.10 -0.56 -9.08
C LEU A 148 -11.86 0.54 -8.37
N LYS A 149 -13.19 0.46 -8.38
CA LYS A 149 -14.08 1.40 -7.70
C LYS A 149 -15.15 0.66 -6.89
N ARG A 150 -15.57 1.30 -5.83
CA ARG A 150 -16.73 0.84 -5.07
C ARG A 150 -17.84 1.91 -5.09
#